data_ac738de6bb8ac165c5abc9be0bd9170f
#
_entry.id   ac738de6bb8ac165c5abc9be0bd9170f
#
_cell.length_a   1.000
_cell.length_b   1.000
_cell.length_c   1.000
_cell.angle_alpha   90.00
_cell.angle_beta   90.00
_cell.angle_gamma   90.00
#
_symmetry.space_group_name_H-M   'P 1'
#
loop_
_entity.id
_entity.type
_entity.pdbx_description
1 polymer ?
#
loop_
_entity_poly.entity_id
_entity_poly.type
_entity_poly.pdbx_seq_one_letter_code
_entity_poly.pdbx_strand_id
1 'polypeptide(L)'
;KLTDCESRDIAYNEVFLVEGDSAGGSAKMGRDKENQAVLPLRGKVLNTWEVDRDRLFANNEIHDISVAMGVDPHGPNDSPDLSGLRYGKVCILSDADVDGSHIQVLLLTLFFRHFPKLIETGHIYVARPPLFRVDVPARGKKPAAKMYALDDGELNAILDKCAKEGVPREKCQISRFKGLGEMNA
;
A
#
# COMPACT_ATOMS: atom_id res chain seq x y z
N LYS A 1 12.18 9.79 -0.78
CA LYS A 1 12.42 10.49 0.47
C LYS A 1 11.18 10.42 1.36
N LEU A 2 11.33 10.02 2.62
CA LEU A 2 10.23 9.85 3.57
C LEU A 2 9.48 11.17 3.79
N THR A 3 8.15 11.12 3.69
CA THR A 3 7.25 12.15 4.19
C THR A 3 6.58 11.60 5.46
N ASP A 4 7.02 12.07 6.60
CA ASP A 4 6.63 11.54 7.91
C ASP A 4 5.25 12.05 8.36
N CYS A 5 4.67 11.39 9.37
CA CYS A 5 3.45 11.82 10.06
C CYS A 5 3.76 12.65 11.31
N GLU A 6 2.75 13.28 11.85
CA GLU A 6 2.87 14.20 12.98
C GLU A 6 2.83 13.49 14.35
N SER A 7 2.03 12.42 14.45
CA SER A 7 1.87 11.65 15.68
C SER A 7 3.15 10.88 16.04
N ARG A 8 3.36 10.72 17.34
CA ARG A 8 4.42 9.88 17.92
C ARG A 8 3.89 8.58 18.52
N ASP A 9 2.59 8.33 18.41
CA ASP A 9 1.97 7.08 18.85
C ASP A 9 2.23 5.97 17.85
N ILE A 10 3.21 5.12 18.14
CA ILE A 10 3.66 4.03 17.27
C ILE A 10 2.51 3.08 16.92
N ALA A 11 1.66 2.75 17.88
CA ALA A 11 0.54 1.83 17.64
C ALA A 11 -0.49 2.39 16.65
N TYR A 12 -0.57 3.71 16.56
CA TYR A 12 -1.48 4.44 15.67
C TYR A 12 -0.86 4.75 14.29
N ASN A 13 0.47 4.86 14.23
CA ASN A 13 1.18 5.29 13.03
C ASN A 13 1.33 4.20 11.99
N GLU A 14 1.20 4.59 10.74
CA GLU A 14 1.32 3.74 9.56
C GLU A 14 2.32 4.36 8.58
N VAL A 15 3.17 3.54 7.96
CA VAL A 15 4.00 3.97 6.83
C VAL A 15 3.61 3.18 5.58
N PHE A 16 3.45 3.90 4.47
CA PHE A 16 3.15 3.32 3.16
C PHE A 16 4.41 3.30 2.30
N LEU A 17 4.83 2.11 1.89
CA LEU A 17 5.89 1.91 0.90
C LEU A 17 5.24 1.90 -0.47
N VAL A 18 5.56 2.88 -1.30
CA VAL A 18 4.87 3.14 -2.57
C VAL A 18 5.87 3.13 -3.72
N GLU A 19 5.57 2.44 -4.80
CA GLU A 19 6.41 2.42 -5.98
C GLU A 19 6.30 3.72 -6.78
N GLY A 20 7.44 4.40 -6.93
CA GLY A 20 7.61 5.54 -7.82
C GLY A 20 7.08 6.87 -7.27
N ASP A 21 7.52 7.94 -7.93
CA ASP A 21 7.21 9.30 -7.49
C ASP A 21 5.76 9.72 -7.82
N SER A 22 5.15 9.19 -8.89
CA SER A 22 3.76 9.50 -9.27
C SER A 22 2.77 8.95 -8.23
N ALA A 23 2.85 7.65 -7.95
CA ALA A 23 2.03 7.03 -6.91
C ALA A 23 2.35 7.59 -5.52
N GLY A 24 3.63 7.85 -5.24
CA GLY A 24 4.07 8.51 -4.03
C GLY A 24 3.46 9.91 -3.84
N GLY A 25 3.34 10.68 -4.92
CA GLY A 25 2.69 11.99 -4.92
C GLY A 25 1.21 11.90 -4.57
N SER A 26 0.47 10.98 -5.21
CA SER A 26 -0.95 10.74 -4.90
C SER A 26 -1.16 10.28 -3.47
N ALA A 27 -0.33 9.36 -2.99
CA ALA A 27 -0.39 8.89 -1.61
C ALA A 27 -0.12 10.00 -0.58
N LYS A 28 0.86 10.88 -0.86
CA LYS A 28 1.16 12.04 -0.01
C LYS A 28 -0.01 13.02 0.08
N MET A 29 -0.72 13.23 -1.02
CA MET A 29 -1.89 14.13 -1.03
C MET A 29 -3.10 13.52 -0.31
N GLY A 30 -3.32 12.21 -0.45
CA GLY A 30 -4.48 11.51 0.11
C GLY A 30 -4.32 11.01 1.54
N ARG A 31 -3.10 11.04 2.11
CA ARG A 31 -2.83 10.51 3.44
C ARG A 31 -3.44 11.33 4.57
N ASP A 32 -3.71 10.69 5.67
CA ASP A 32 -3.90 11.39 6.94
C ASP A 32 -2.53 11.81 7.48
N LYS A 33 -2.31 13.13 7.53
CA LYS A 33 -1.01 13.69 7.96
C LYS A 33 -0.70 13.40 9.42
N GLU A 34 -1.72 13.16 10.23
CA GLU A 34 -1.52 12.89 11.64
C GLU A 34 -0.80 11.58 11.86
N ASN A 35 -1.24 10.49 11.22
CA ASN A 35 -0.74 9.14 11.53
C ASN A 35 -0.20 8.35 10.32
N GLN A 36 -0.26 8.90 9.12
CA GLN A 36 0.20 8.20 7.91
C GLN A 36 1.43 8.87 7.31
N ALA A 37 2.49 8.10 7.16
CA ALA A 37 3.73 8.48 6.46
C ALA A 37 3.80 7.78 5.10
N VAL A 38 4.54 8.37 4.17
CA VAL A 38 4.76 7.82 2.83
C VAL A 38 6.24 7.78 2.51
N LEU A 39 6.74 6.61 2.12
CA LEU A 39 8.09 6.39 1.61
C LEU A 39 8.01 5.92 0.15
N PRO A 40 8.23 6.80 -0.83
CA PRO A 40 8.33 6.40 -2.22
C PRO A 40 9.62 5.60 -2.46
N LEU A 41 9.49 4.45 -3.11
CA LEU A 41 10.62 3.62 -3.51
C LEU A 41 11.04 4.01 -4.93
N ARG A 42 12.34 4.20 -5.14
CA ARG A 42 12.90 4.58 -6.43
C ARG A 42 13.56 3.37 -7.09
N GLY A 43 13.12 3.08 -8.31
CA GLY A 43 13.67 1.97 -9.07
C GLY A 43 13.15 0.60 -8.64
N LYS A 44 13.76 -0.45 -9.21
CA LYS A 44 13.40 -1.82 -8.89
C LYS A 44 13.96 -2.21 -7.52
N VAL A 45 13.10 -2.78 -6.69
CA VAL A 45 13.53 -3.36 -5.41
C VAL A 45 14.41 -4.56 -5.69
N LEU A 46 15.53 -4.65 -4.98
CA LEU A 46 16.45 -5.78 -5.09
C LEU A 46 15.76 -7.08 -4.66
N ASN A 47 15.97 -8.16 -5.42
CA ASN A 47 15.60 -9.49 -4.94
C ASN A 47 16.59 -9.92 -3.85
N THR A 48 16.11 -10.00 -2.62
CA THR A 48 16.94 -10.22 -1.42
C THR A 48 16.94 -11.67 -0.95
N TRP A 49 16.41 -12.61 -1.75
CA TRP A 49 16.30 -14.01 -1.34
C TRP A 49 17.66 -14.63 -0.98
N GLU A 50 18.67 -14.40 -1.82
CA GLU A 50 20.03 -14.93 -1.65
C GLU A 50 21.08 -13.85 -1.36
N VAL A 51 20.67 -12.70 -0.84
CA VAL A 51 21.59 -11.58 -0.58
C VAL A 51 22.08 -11.62 0.86
N ASP A 52 23.39 -11.52 1.02
CA ASP A 52 24.01 -11.40 2.33
C ASP A 52 23.66 -10.07 3.01
N ARG A 53 23.66 -10.08 4.33
CA ARG A 53 23.33 -8.92 5.14
C ARG A 53 24.19 -7.69 4.81
N ASP A 54 25.48 -7.87 4.56
CA ASP A 54 26.40 -6.78 4.20
C ASP A 54 26.02 -6.11 2.86
N ARG A 55 25.55 -6.89 1.91
CA ARG A 55 25.03 -6.35 0.64
C ARG A 55 23.70 -5.63 0.79
N LEU A 56 22.88 -6.02 1.75
CA LEU A 56 21.64 -5.32 2.05
C LEU A 56 21.90 -3.89 2.48
N PHE A 57 22.83 -3.68 3.39
CA PHE A 57 23.20 -2.34 3.88
C PHE A 57 23.77 -1.43 2.80
N ALA A 58 24.38 -2.00 1.77
CA ALA A 58 24.89 -1.26 0.62
C ALA A 58 23.78 -0.81 -0.36
N ASN A 59 22.59 -1.38 -0.28
CA ASN A 59 21.44 -1.00 -1.11
C ASN A 59 20.70 0.18 -0.48
N ASN A 60 20.66 1.31 -1.18
CA ASN A 60 20.08 2.55 -0.67
C ASN A 60 18.58 2.42 -0.35
N GLU A 61 17.80 1.70 -1.17
CA GLU A 61 16.36 1.51 -0.94
C GLU A 61 16.10 0.71 0.35
N ILE A 62 16.87 -0.37 0.57
CA ILE A 62 16.75 -1.19 1.77
C ILE A 62 17.20 -0.42 2.99
N HIS A 63 18.28 0.33 2.87
CA HIS A 63 18.76 1.22 3.93
C HIS A 63 17.70 2.26 4.31
N ASP A 64 17.08 2.92 3.33
CA ASP A 64 16.02 3.90 3.56
C ASP A 64 14.79 3.28 4.23
N ILE A 65 14.40 2.07 3.85
CA ILE A 65 13.31 1.32 4.49
C ILE A 65 13.66 1.01 5.95
N SER A 66 14.85 0.50 6.21
CA SER A 66 15.32 0.17 7.56
C SER A 66 15.34 1.41 8.47
N VAL A 67 15.90 2.51 8.00
CA VAL A 67 15.95 3.78 8.73
C VAL A 67 14.54 4.33 8.98
N ALA A 68 13.68 4.30 7.98
CA ALA A 68 12.30 4.78 8.11
C ALA A 68 11.51 3.98 9.15
N MET A 69 11.64 2.66 9.16
CA MET A 69 10.98 1.78 10.14
C MET A 69 11.62 1.88 11.54
N GLY A 70 12.90 2.20 11.62
CA GLY A 70 13.67 2.19 12.87
C GLY A 70 14.03 0.78 13.35
N VAL A 71 14.16 -0.17 12.43
CA VAL A 71 14.50 -1.58 12.71
C VAL A 71 15.59 -2.04 11.76
N ASP A 72 16.64 -2.66 12.32
CA ASP A 72 17.72 -3.24 11.53
C ASP A 72 17.36 -4.61 10.95
N PRO A 73 17.90 -4.98 9.79
CA PRO A 73 17.81 -6.33 9.26
C PRO A 73 18.33 -7.37 10.26
N HIS A 74 17.65 -8.51 10.33
CA HIS A 74 17.95 -9.60 11.27
C HIS A 74 17.53 -10.94 10.68
N GLY A 75 18.01 -12.03 11.29
CA GLY A 75 17.66 -13.39 10.92
C GLY A 75 16.51 -13.98 11.76
N PRO A 76 15.98 -15.15 11.38
CA PRO A 76 14.83 -15.77 12.06
C PRO A 76 15.12 -16.19 13.50
N ASN A 77 16.39 -16.43 13.83
CA ASN A 77 16.83 -16.82 15.18
C ASN A 77 17.39 -15.65 16.00
N ASP A 78 17.42 -14.45 15.42
CA ASP A 78 17.89 -13.27 16.11
C ASP A 78 16.78 -12.69 17.01
N SER A 79 17.20 -11.96 18.03
CA SER A 79 16.31 -11.19 18.91
C SER A 79 16.55 -9.71 18.67
N PRO A 80 15.97 -9.12 17.61
CA PRO A 80 16.19 -7.73 17.28
C PRO A 80 15.56 -6.81 18.32
N ASP A 81 16.17 -5.65 18.50
CA ASP A 81 15.58 -4.57 19.29
C ASP A 81 14.50 -3.86 18.47
N LEU A 82 13.24 -4.04 18.83
CA LEU A 82 12.10 -3.38 18.22
C LEU A 82 11.68 -2.08 18.92
N SER A 83 12.43 -1.64 19.94
CA SER A 83 12.11 -0.40 20.66
C SER A 83 12.22 0.85 19.80
N GLY A 84 13.01 0.79 18.72
CA GLY A 84 13.13 1.85 17.72
C GLY A 84 12.07 1.85 16.62
N LEU A 85 11.14 0.90 16.62
CA LEU A 85 10.06 0.82 15.63
C LEU A 85 9.22 2.11 15.66
N ARG A 86 9.05 2.73 14.49
CA ARG A 86 8.39 4.03 14.37
C ARG A 86 6.93 3.94 13.94
N TYR A 87 6.53 2.82 13.36
CA TYR A 87 5.19 2.61 12.81
C TYR A 87 4.66 1.26 13.23
N GLY A 88 3.44 1.22 13.77
CA GLY A 88 2.75 -0.01 14.12
C GLY A 88 2.32 -0.81 12.89
N LYS A 89 2.15 -0.15 11.75
CA LYS A 89 1.84 -0.78 10.46
C LYS A 89 2.79 -0.30 9.38
N VAL A 90 3.37 -1.24 8.66
CA VAL A 90 4.15 -1.03 7.44
C VAL A 90 3.34 -1.61 6.29
N CYS A 91 2.79 -0.75 5.45
CA CYS A 91 1.87 -1.11 4.39
C CYS A 91 2.55 -1.04 3.03
N ILE A 92 2.52 -2.14 2.27
CA ILE A 92 2.95 -2.14 0.87
C ILE A 92 1.78 -1.68 0.02
N LEU A 93 1.95 -0.58 -0.68
CA LEU A 93 0.95 -0.01 -1.59
C LEU A 93 1.51 0.01 -3.01
N SER A 94 1.02 -0.87 -3.85
CA SER A 94 1.45 -1.02 -5.24
C SER A 94 0.26 -1.01 -6.19
N ASP A 95 0.52 -0.77 -7.47
CA ASP A 95 -0.50 -0.81 -8.51
C ASP A 95 -1.17 -2.19 -8.59
N ALA A 96 -2.42 -2.23 -9.02
CA ALA A 96 -3.19 -3.47 -9.18
C ALA A 96 -2.86 -4.21 -10.50
N ASP A 97 -1.67 -4.06 -11.02
CA ASP A 97 -1.17 -4.71 -12.24
C ASP A 97 -0.08 -5.75 -11.95
N VAL A 98 0.47 -6.36 -13.00
CA VAL A 98 1.52 -7.38 -12.90
C VAL A 98 2.81 -6.80 -12.29
N ASP A 99 3.18 -5.58 -12.66
CA ASP A 99 4.39 -4.93 -12.12
C ASP A 99 4.23 -4.63 -10.63
N GLY A 100 3.06 -4.18 -10.21
CA GLY A 100 2.72 -3.98 -8.79
C GLY A 100 2.77 -5.28 -7.99
N SER A 101 2.29 -6.39 -8.56
CA SER A 101 2.38 -7.71 -7.93
C SER A 101 3.84 -8.15 -7.76
N HIS A 102 4.70 -7.86 -8.73
CA HIS A 102 6.13 -8.17 -8.66
C HIS A 102 6.82 -7.36 -7.54
N ILE A 103 6.52 -6.08 -7.40
CA ILE A 103 7.03 -5.25 -6.30
C ILE A 103 6.57 -5.77 -4.93
N GLN A 104 5.31 -6.19 -4.81
CA GLN A 104 4.82 -6.84 -3.58
C GLN A 104 5.66 -8.06 -3.21
N VAL A 105 5.91 -8.95 -4.17
CA VAL A 105 6.71 -10.16 -3.93
C VAL A 105 8.13 -9.80 -3.49
N LEU A 106 8.77 -8.83 -4.12
CA LEU A 106 10.12 -8.39 -3.75
C LEU A 106 10.17 -7.80 -2.34
N LEU A 107 9.21 -6.97 -1.96
CA LEU A 107 9.12 -6.39 -0.61
C LEU A 107 8.76 -7.44 0.44
N LEU A 108 7.82 -8.34 0.16
CA LEU A 108 7.49 -9.44 1.08
C LEU A 108 8.68 -10.39 1.27
N THR A 109 9.47 -10.64 0.22
CA THR A 109 10.70 -11.41 0.30
C THR A 109 11.71 -10.73 1.22
N LEU A 110 11.90 -9.42 1.09
CA LEU A 110 12.74 -8.63 1.96
C LEU A 110 12.33 -8.77 3.43
N PHE A 111 11.06 -8.56 3.74
CA PHE A 111 10.56 -8.66 5.12
C PHE A 111 10.65 -10.07 5.67
N PHE A 112 10.30 -11.07 4.89
CA PHE A 112 10.37 -12.47 5.31
C PHE A 112 11.80 -12.93 5.63
N ARG A 113 12.77 -12.54 4.80
CA ARG A 113 14.17 -12.96 4.95
C ARG A 113 14.96 -12.12 5.94
N HIS A 114 14.70 -10.81 6.00
CA HIS A 114 15.57 -9.87 6.69
C HIS A 114 14.89 -9.04 7.78
N PHE A 115 13.56 -9.16 7.91
CA PHE A 115 12.78 -8.55 8.99
C PHE A 115 11.70 -9.52 9.52
N PRO A 116 12.03 -10.80 9.79
CA PRO A 116 11.02 -11.80 10.12
C PRO A 116 10.24 -11.47 11.38
N LYS A 117 10.82 -10.78 12.36
CA LYS A 117 10.12 -10.39 13.59
C LYS A 117 9.00 -9.39 13.33
N LEU A 118 9.10 -8.54 12.32
CA LEU A 118 8.01 -7.63 11.94
C LEU A 118 6.81 -8.38 11.36
N ILE A 119 7.05 -9.49 10.66
CA ILE A 119 5.98 -10.37 10.17
C ILE A 119 5.35 -11.14 11.33
N GLU A 120 6.17 -11.78 12.18
CA GLU A 120 5.70 -12.56 13.32
C GLU A 120 4.85 -11.74 14.30
N THR A 121 5.21 -10.48 14.51
CA THR A 121 4.49 -9.56 15.40
C THR A 121 3.38 -8.77 14.73
N GLY A 122 3.08 -9.06 13.44
CA GLY A 122 1.90 -8.54 12.75
C GLY A 122 2.00 -7.08 12.29
N HIS A 123 3.20 -6.58 11.98
CA HIS A 123 3.41 -5.20 11.54
C HIS A 123 3.38 -4.99 10.03
N ILE A 124 3.44 -6.07 9.24
CA ILE A 124 3.52 -5.98 7.77
C ILE A 124 2.14 -6.22 7.15
N TYR A 125 1.72 -5.29 6.30
CA TYR A 125 0.43 -5.31 5.61
C TYR A 125 0.62 -5.08 4.11
N VAL A 126 -0.29 -5.61 3.34
CA VAL A 126 -0.41 -5.33 1.90
C VAL A 126 -1.73 -4.62 1.66
N ALA A 127 -1.66 -3.39 1.16
CA ALA A 127 -2.84 -2.66 0.75
C ALA A 127 -3.34 -3.19 -0.61
N ARG A 128 -4.66 -3.32 -0.74
CA ARG A 128 -5.31 -3.72 -1.98
C ARG A 128 -6.07 -2.54 -2.56
N PRO A 129 -5.46 -1.76 -3.48
CA PRO A 129 -6.16 -0.66 -4.12
C PRO A 129 -7.33 -1.18 -4.97
N PRO A 130 -8.43 -0.42 -5.12
CA PRO A 130 -9.51 -0.81 -5.98
C PRO A 130 -9.07 -0.78 -7.45
N LEU A 131 -9.61 -1.71 -8.24
CA LEU A 131 -9.36 -1.78 -9.68
C LEU A 131 -10.37 -0.93 -10.47
N PHE A 132 -11.59 -0.75 -9.93
CA PHE A 132 -12.67 -0.03 -10.59
C PHE A 132 -13.31 1.01 -9.68
N ARG A 133 -13.79 2.10 -10.30
CA ARG A 133 -14.72 3.04 -9.70
C ARG A 133 -16.03 3.02 -10.50
N VAL A 134 -17.14 2.97 -9.80
CA VAL A 134 -18.49 3.05 -10.37
C VAL A 134 -19.15 4.33 -9.88
N ASP A 135 -19.43 5.25 -10.80
CA ASP A 135 -20.19 6.45 -10.52
C ASP A 135 -21.68 6.14 -10.75
N VAL A 136 -22.44 6.11 -9.66
CA VAL A 136 -23.87 5.83 -9.66
C VAL A 136 -24.62 7.16 -9.64
N PRO A 137 -25.52 7.42 -10.62
CA PRO A 137 -26.28 8.66 -10.67
C PRO A 137 -27.24 8.81 -9.50
N ALA A 138 -27.59 10.05 -9.17
CA ALA A 138 -28.63 10.34 -8.19
C ALA A 138 -29.98 9.76 -8.67
N ARG A 139 -30.76 9.24 -7.70
CA ARG A 139 -32.06 8.62 -7.98
C ARG A 139 -33.06 8.95 -6.87
N GLY A 140 -34.10 9.66 -7.23
CA GLY A 140 -35.13 10.09 -6.28
C GLY A 140 -34.50 10.87 -5.12
N LYS A 141 -34.69 10.38 -3.91
CA LYS A 141 -34.09 10.99 -2.69
C LYS A 141 -32.66 10.52 -2.41
N LYS A 142 -32.13 9.52 -3.16
CA LYS A 142 -30.77 9.02 -3.00
C LYS A 142 -29.80 9.89 -3.80
N PRO A 143 -28.74 10.44 -3.18
CA PRO A 143 -27.73 11.23 -3.88
C PRO A 143 -26.87 10.34 -4.81
N ALA A 144 -26.17 10.98 -5.74
CA ALA A 144 -25.13 10.32 -6.52
C ALA A 144 -24.05 9.73 -5.59
N ALA A 145 -23.54 8.55 -5.95
CA ALA A 145 -22.55 7.84 -5.15
C ALA A 145 -21.37 7.37 -6.01
N LYS A 146 -20.19 7.32 -5.38
CA LYS A 146 -19.00 6.68 -5.95
C LYS A 146 -18.75 5.39 -5.19
N MET A 147 -18.69 4.28 -5.91
CA MET A 147 -18.41 2.97 -5.34
C MET A 147 -17.13 2.40 -5.95
N TYR A 148 -16.39 1.64 -5.14
CA TYR A 148 -15.10 1.06 -5.56
C TYR A 148 -15.18 -0.45 -5.52
N ALA A 149 -14.59 -1.10 -6.51
CA ALA A 149 -14.49 -2.55 -6.61
C ALA A 149 -13.03 -2.99 -6.70
N LEU A 150 -12.66 -3.99 -5.93
CA LEU A 150 -11.30 -4.55 -5.91
C LEU A 150 -11.02 -5.40 -7.15
N ASP A 151 -12.05 -6.05 -7.71
CA ASP A 151 -11.97 -6.96 -8.84
C ASP A 151 -13.25 -6.98 -9.67
N ASP A 152 -13.27 -7.79 -10.73
CA ASP A 152 -14.45 -7.95 -11.60
C ASP A 152 -15.66 -8.54 -10.86
N GLY A 153 -15.44 -9.43 -9.90
CA GLY A 153 -16.50 -10.02 -9.08
C GLY A 153 -17.22 -8.98 -8.25
N GLU A 154 -16.49 -8.11 -7.56
CA GLU A 154 -17.07 -6.99 -6.81
C GLU A 154 -17.75 -5.97 -7.72
N LEU A 155 -17.17 -5.68 -8.90
CA LEU A 155 -17.78 -4.80 -9.90
C LEU A 155 -19.14 -5.32 -10.31
N ASN A 156 -19.24 -6.59 -10.67
CA ASN A 156 -20.52 -7.20 -11.07
C ASN A 156 -21.53 -7.20 -9.92
N ALA A 157 -21.10 -7.46 -8.69
CA ALA A 157 -21.97 -7.39 -7.51
C ALA A 157 -22.55 -5.98 -7.29
N ILE A 158 -21.72 -4.94 -7.44
CA ILE A 158 -22.16 -3.54 -7.36
C ILE A 158 -23.19 -3.22 -8.45
N LEU A 159 -22.92 -3.61 -9.70
CA LEU A 159 -23.80 -3.35 -10.82
C LEU A 159 -25.15 -4.10 -10.70
N ASP A 160 -25.12 -5.34 -10.23
CA ASP A 160 -26.34 -6.12 -9.97
C ASP A 160 -27.18 -5.50 -8.86
N LYS A 161 -26.55 -5.03 -7.79
CA LYS A 161 -27.23 -4.30 -6.71
C LYS A 161 -27.87 -3.01 -7.23
N CYS A 162 -27.16 -2.22 -8.03
CA CYS A 162 -27.70 -1.01 -8.66
C CYS A 162 -28.90 -1.33 -9.56
N ALA A 163 -28.84 -2.39 -10.36
CA ALA A 163 -29.94 -2.82 -11.22
C ALA A 163 -31.18 -3.20 -10.41
N LYS A 164 -31.03 -3.93 -9.31
CA LYS A 164 -32.12 -4.28 -8.39
C LYS A 164 -32.75 -3.03 -7.75
N GLU A 165 -31.98 -1.99 -7.55
CA GLU A 165 -32.44 -0.70 -7.02
C GLU A 165 -32.99 0.24 -8.13
N GLY A 166 -33.07 -0.25 -9.38
CA GLY A 166 -33.63 0.46 -10.52
C GLY A 166 -32.64 1.36 -11.27
N VAL A 167 -31.36 1.21 -11.07
CA VAL A 167 -30.30 1.86 -11.88
C VAL A 167 -29.68 0.84 -12.82
N PRO A 168 -30.02 0.87 -14.13
CA PRO A 168 -29.45 -0.06 -15.09
C PRO A 168 -27.94 0.23 -15.30
N ARG A 169 -27.21 -0.80 -15.71
CA ARG A 169 -25.75 -0.74 -15.93
C ARG A 169 -25.34 0.42 -16.85
N GLU A 170 -26.13 0.69 -17.89
CA GLU A 170 -25.84 1.74 -18.89
C GLU A 170 -25.83 3.15 -18.28
N LYS A 171 -26.48 3.34 -17.14
CA LYS A 171 -26.49 4.63 -16.42
C LYS A 171 -25.35 4.77 -15.41
N CYS A 172 -24.63 3.69 -15.12
CA CYS A 172 -23.45 3.71 -14.26
C CYS A 172 -22.20 3.97 -15.10
N GLN A 173 -21.41 4.95 -14.72
CA GLN A 173 -20.11 5.18 -15.34
C GLN A 173 -19.04 4.35 -14.63
N ILE A 174 -18.37 3.49 -15.39
CA ILE A 174 -17.32 2.60 -14.87
C ILE A 174 -15.97 3.12 -15.34
N SER A 175 -15.06 3.35 -14.37
CA SER A 175 -13.67 3.71 -14.63
C SER A 175 -12.77 2.61 -14.11
N ARG A 176 -11.81 2.18 -14.94
CA ARG A 176 -10.77 1.23 -14.54
C ARG A 176 -9.48 1.98 -14.25
N PHE A 177 -8.88 1.73 -13.09
CA PHE A 177 -7.59 2.28 -12.74
C PHE A 177 -6.46 1.41 -13.30
N LYS A 178 -5.52 2.02 -14.01
CA LYS A 178 -4.29 1.36 -14.47
C LYS A 178 -3.17 1.41 -13.42
N GLY A 179 -3.21 2.43 -12.56
CA GLY A 179 -2.24 2.61 -11.50
C GLY A 179 -2.72 3.60 -10.44
N LEU A 180 -2.00 3.68 -9.32
CA LEU A 180 -2.31 4.57 -8.20
C LEU A 180 -2.30 6.05 -8.60
N GLY A 181 -1.47 6.43 -9.58
CA GLY A 181 -1.38 7.80 -10.08
C GLY A 181 -2.64 8.31 -10.78
N GLU A 182 -3.53 7.43 -11.20
CA GLU A 182 -4.82 7.77 -11.85
C GLU A 182 -5.96 7.92 -10.82
N MET A 183 -5.73 7.52 -9.58
CA MET A 183 -6.72 7.62 -8.52
C MET A 183 -6.75 9.03 -7.94
N ASN A 184 -7.92 9.47 -7.53
CA ASN A 184 -8.03 10.68 -6.73
C ASN A 184 -7.35 10.45 -5.37
N ALA A 185 -6.62 11.46 -4.94
CA ALA A 185 -5.95 11.47 -3.64
C ALA A 185 -6.94 11.42 -2.47
#